data_0253a73151107c73c1fdf5df44fa98b8
#
_entry.id   0253a73151107c73c1fdf5df44fa98b8
#
_cell.length_a   1.000
_cell.length_b   1.000
_cell.length_c   1.000
_cell.angle_alpha   90.00
_cell.angle_beta   90.00
_cell.angle_gamma   90.00
#
_symmetry.space_group_name_H-M   'P 1'
#
loop_
_entity.id
_entity.type
_entity.pdbx_description
1 polymer ?
#
loop_
_entity_poly.entity_id
_entity_poly.type
_entity_poly.pdbx_seq_one_letter_code
_entity_poly.pdbx_strand_id
1 'polypeptide(L)'
;MRSHFFLFATLLLLISCKKKNETLFVRLENSKTGLEFRNDLKYTETVNPYTFRNFYNGAGVAVGDLNNDGLPDIFLAGNQTSNRLFLNLGEMRFKDITREVGLDSEGYWTTGVSMADINGDGLLDLYVCKSGPKDGEKRHNELFINQGNLTFLEQSKAYGLAETGLSQHAVFFDYDRDGDLDIYLLSNSGRSIGIYDLRAGQREIRDPEGGNKLFRNDGNRFADVSVEAGIYGSAIGYGLGVTVADLNGDQWPDLYVSNDFFERDYLYLNNQDGSFSEVLPELLPEISMGSMGADIADLDNDTRPDIFVTEMLPATWERIKTKTPFEDWDKYQANVQAGYHHQFNRNTLQRNLGFRPGTPTPIWAE
;
A
#
# COMPACT_ATOMS: atom_id res chain seq x y z
N MET A 1 -49.04 59.75 -44.36
CA MET A 1 -49.31 58.61 -43.48
C MET A 1 -48.10 57.67 -43.48
N ARG A 2 -47.25 57.80 -42.46
CA ARG A 2 -46.01 56.93 -42.31
C ARG A 2 -46.30 55.95 -41.17
N SER A 3 -46.39 54.70 -41.53
CA SER A 3 -46.53 53.59 -40.61
C SER A 3 -45.16 53.28 -40.01
N HIS A 4 -45.02 53.37 -38.68
CA HIS A 4 -43.84 52.95 -37.96
C HIS A 4 -44.01 51.48 -37.53
N PHE A 5 -43.29 50.61 -38.18
CA PHE A 5 -43.12 49.21 -37.77
C PHE A 5 -42.15 49.17 -36.60
N PHE A 6 -42.65 48.91 -35.38
CA PHE A 6 -41.84 48.61 -34.23
C PHE A 6 -41.42 47.14 -34.29
N LEU A 7 -40.17 46.90 -34.60
CA LEU A 7 -39.56 45.59 -34.59
C LEU A 7 -39.14 45.30 -33.13
N PHE A 8 -39.95 44.51 -32.42
CA PHE A 8 -39.61 44.00 -31.10
C PHE A 8 -38.60 42.86 -31.31
N ALA A 9 -37.31 43.14 -31.20
CA ALA A 9 -36.28 42.15 -31.16
C ALA A 9 -36.27 41.50 -29.76
N THR A 10 -36.99 40.40 -29.62
CA THR A 10 -36.95 39.56 -28.42
C THR A 10 -35.59 38.84 -28.42
N LEU A 11 -34.64 39.41 -27.68
CA LEU A 11 -33.35 38.79 -27.41
C LEU A 11 -33.60 37.60 -26.46
N LEU A 12 -33.84 36.43 -27.04
CA LEU A 12 -33.84 35.17 -26.31
C LEU A 12 -32.41 34.93 -25.84
N LEU A 13 -32.11 35.35 -24.62
CA LEU A 13 -30.97 34.88 -23.86
C LEU A 13 -31.13 33.35 -23.66
N LEU A 14 -30.57 32.58 -24.58
CA LEU A 14 -30.35 31.19 -24.38
C LEU A 14 -29.33 31.07 -23.21
N ILE A 15 -29.87 31.09 -21.98
CA ILE A 15 -29.14 30.57 -20.83
C ILE A 15 -28.96 29.10 -21.08
N SER A 16 -27.90 28.75 -21.81
CA SER A 16 -27.41 27.41 -21.89
C SER A 16 -26.95 27.03 -20.48
N CYS A 17 -27.86 26.52 -19.68
CA CYS A 17 -27.49 25.71 -18.53
C CYS A 17 -26.67 24.55 -19.09
N LYS A 18 -25.34 24.71 -19.17
CA LYS A 18 -24.46 23.55 -19.22
C LYS A 18 -24.87 22.73 -18.01
N LYS A 19 -25.54 21.60 -18.21
CA LYS A 19 -25.65 20.56 -17.21
C LYS A 19 -24.22 20.34 -16.74
N LYS A 20 -23.91 20.82 -15.54
CA LYS A 20 -22.68 20.48 -14.86
C LYS A 20 -22.76 18.95 -14.77
N ASN A 21 -21.94 18.24 -15.53
CA ASN A 21 -21.85 16.79 -15.33
C ASN A 21 -21.55 16.64 -13.84
N GLU A 22 -22.51 16.10 -13.12
CA GLU A 22 -22.32 15.79 -11.70
C GLU A 22 -21.21 14.74 -11.69
N THR A 23 -20.01 15.18 -11.34
CA THR A 23 -18.89 14.29 -11.15
C THR A 23 -19.06 13.59 -9.81
N LEU A 24 -18.78 12.30 -9.77
CA LEU A 24 -18.85 11.51 -8.53
C LEU A 24 -17.95 12.13 -7.44
N PHE A 25 -16.84 12.74 -7.84
CA PHE A 25 -15.89 13.40 -6.95
C PHE A 25 -15.79 14.89 -7.29
N VAL A 26 -15.67 15.71 -6.25
CA VAL A 26 -15.47 17.15 -6.36
C VAL A 26 -14.16 17.50 -5.66
N ARG A 27 -13.29 18.22 -6.38
CA ARG A 27 -12.06 18.75 -5.79
C ARG A 27 -12.39 19.91 -4.84
N LEU A 28 -11.93 19.79 -3.60
CA LEU A 28 -12.03 20.86 -2.61
C LEU A 28 -10.73 21.66 -2.58
N GLU A 29 -10.86 22.98 -2.43
CA GLU A 29 -9.71 23.87 -2.32
C GLU A 29 -9.14 23.85 -0.89
N ASN A 30 -7.79 23.89 -0.77
CA ASN A 30 -7.10 23.87 0.52
C ASN A 30 -7.57 25.00 1.46
N SER A 31 -7.88 26.18 0.90
CA SER A 31 -8.41 27.30 1.66
C SER A 31 -9.76 27.04 2.34
N LYS A 32 -10.51 26.04 1.88
CA LYS A 32 -11.77 25.60 2.49
C LYS A 32 -11.54 24.46 3.49
N THR A 33 -10.64 23.56 3.17
CA THR A 33 -10.39 22.36 3.97
C THR A 33 -9.38 22.58 5.07
N GLY A 34 -8.43 23.50 4.92
CA GLY A 34 -7.28 23.64 5.82
C GLY A 34 -6.18 22.58 5.62
N LEU A 35 -6.33 21.70 4.62
CA LEU A 35 -5.33 20.66 4.32
C LEU A 35 -4.18 21.28 3.50
N GLU A 36 -3.11 21.66 4.16
CA GLU A 36 -1.89 22.17 3.53
C GLU A 36 -0.73 21.20 3.76
N PHE A 37 -0.47 20.35 2.77
CA PHE A 37 0.64 19.41 2.80
C PHE A 37 1.25 19.25 1.41
N ARG A 38 2.57 19.19 1.38
CA ARG A 38 3.35 18.83 0.20
C ARG A 38 4.53 17.95 0.62
N ASN A 39 4.63 16.79 0.00
CA ASN A 39 5.78 15.89 0.19
C ASN A 39 6.90 16.30 -0.77
N ASP A 40 7.55 17.43 -0.50
CA ASP A 40 8.61 17.97 -1.35
C ASP A 40 9.92 17.18 -1.19
N LEU A 41 10.48 16.74 -2.31
CA LEU A 41 11.74 16.01 -2.35
C LEU A 41 12.86 16.88 -2.93
N LYS A 42 14.02 16.83 -2.30
CA LYS A 42 15.26 17.47 -2.76
C LYS A 42 16.34 16.41 -2.89
N TYR A 43 16.82 16.19 -4.09
CA TYR A 43 17.94 15.28 -4.31
C TYR A 43 19.28 15.98 -4.08
N THR A 44 20.23 15.19 -3.58
CA THR A 44 21.62 15.58 -3.36
C THR A 44 22.53 14.59 -4.07
N GLU A 45 23.84 14.79 -4.03
CA GLU A 45 24.80 13.82 -4.56
C GLU A 45 24.72 12.46 -3.84
N THR A 46 24.38 12.46 -2.55
CA THR A 46 24.32 11.24 -1.72
C THR A 46 22.93 10.65 -1.60
N VAL A 47 21.87 11.43 -1.78
CA VAL A 47 20.45 10.98 -1.67
C VAL A 47 19.69 11.39 -2.92
N ASN A 48 19.50 10.44 -3.82
CA ASN A 48 18.84 10.62 -5.11
C ASN A 48 18.34 9.25 -5.63
N PRO A 49 17.60 9.19 -6.75
CA PRO A 49 17.05 7.93 -7.27
C PRO A 49 18.07 6.85 -7.63
N TYR A 50 19.34 7.20 -7.82
CA TYR A 50 20.40 6.24 -8.12
C TYR A 50 21.01 5.63 -6.86
N THR A 51 21.05 6.38 -5.76
CA THR A 51 21.60 5.93 -4.48
C THR A 51 20.57 5.35 -3.54
N PHE A 52 19.31 5.78 -3.69
CA PHE A 52 18.16 5.30 -2.92
C PHE A 52 16.97 5.06 -3.85
N ARG A 53 16.69 3.80 -4.15
CA ARG A 53 15.69 3.39 -5.16
C ARG A 53 14.28 3.92 -4.83
N ASN A 54 13.91 3.90 -3.56
CA ASN A 54 12.59 4.32 -3.07
C ASN A 54 12.39 5.84 -3.04
N PHE A 55 13.30 6.62 -3.65
CA PHE A 55 13.29 8.08 -3.57
C PHE A 55 11.96 8.69 -4.03
N TYR A 56 11.30 8.10 -5.03
CA TYR A 56 10.04 8.58 -5.59
C TYR A 56 8.81 7.73 -5.22
N ASN A 57 8.93 6.76 -4.32
CA ASN A 57 7.80 5.89 -3.97
C ASN A 57 6.67 6.64 -3.24
N GLY A 58 6.93 7.86 -2.78
CA GLY A 58 5.94 8.62 -2.01
C GLY A 58 5.94 8.25 -0.54
N ALA A 59 4.83 8.53 0.13
CA ALA A 59 4.63 8.23 1.54
C ALA A 59 3.16 7.91 1.81
N GLY A 60 2.87 7.33 2.96
CA GLY A 60 1.57 6.80 3.32
C GLY A 60 0.54 7.85 3.73
N VAL A 61 -0.71 7.44 3.69
CA VAL A 61 -1.83 8.14 4.29
C VAL A 61 -2.65 7.15 5.12
N ALA A 62 -3.09 7.59 6.29
CA ALA A 62 -4.06 6.85 7.10
C ALA A 62 -5.22 7.77 7.49
N VAL A 63 -6.40 7.17 7.59
CA VAL A 63 -7.64 7.86 7.93
C VAL A 63 -8.35 7.07 9.01
N GLY A 64 -8.69 7.74 10.13
CA GLY A 64 -9.38 7.11 11.25
C GLY A 64 -9.75 8.15 12.30
N ASP A 65 -10.70 7.81 13.16
CA ASP A 65 -11.17 8.67 14.26
C ASP A 65 -10.26 8.46 15.49
N LEU A 66 -9.28 9.36 15.67
CA LEU A 66 -8.26 9.24 16.72
C LEU A 66 -8.73 9.74 18.10
N ASN A 67 -9.81 10.49 18.14
CA ASN A 67 -10.36 11.08 19.39
C ASN A 67 -11.76 10.58 19.76
N ASN A 68 -12.30 9.63 18.97
CA ASN A 68 -13.62 9.01 19.14
C ASN A 68 -14.78 10.05 19.13
N ASP A 69 -14.66 11.10 18.28
CA ASP A 69 -15.71 12.10 18.09
C ASP A 69 -16.67 11.77 16.93
N GLY A 70 -16.44 10.67 16.21
CA GLY A 70 -17.22 10.23 15.07
C GLY A 70 -16.79 10.88 13.73
N LEU A 71 -15.70 11.64 13.70
CA LEU A 71 -15.17 12.29 12.51
C LEU A 71 -13.78 11.72 12.18
N PRO A 72 -13.56 11.17 10.97
CA PRO A 72 -12.26 10.61 10.63
C PRO A 72 -11.20 11.71 10.46
N ASP A 73 -10.08 11.55 11.14
CA ASP A 73 -8.87 12.37 11.05
C ASP A 73 -7.96 11.86 9.92
N ILE A 74 -6.99 12.65 9.50
CA ILE A 74 -6.08 12.30 8.41
C ILE A 74 -4.63 12.43 8.87
N PHE A 75 -3.86 11.34 8.78
CA PHE A 75 -2.41 11.37 8.93
C PHE A 75 -1.75 11.27 7.56
N LEU A 76 -0.87 12.23 7.24
CA LEU A 76 -0.07 12.25 6.02
C LEU A 76 1.41 12.06 6.38
N ALA A 77 1.99 11.00 5.88
CA ALA A 77 3.41 10.72 6.03
C ALA A 77 4.25 11.56 5.07
N GLY A 78 5.47 11.92 5.47
CA GLY A 78 6.39 12.70 4.65
C GLY A 78 7.77 12.06 4.57
N ASN A 79 8.41 12.08 3.38
CA ASN A 79 9.75 11.54 3.18
C ASN A 79 10.82 12.50 3.73
N GLN A 80 11.05 13.63 3.07
CA GLN A 80 11.95 14.71 3.53
C GLN A 80 11.19 15.85 4.23
N THR A 81 9.88 15.82 4.16
CA THR A 81 8.97 16.73 4.85
C THR A 81 8.44 16.03 6.10
N SER A 82 8.25 16.74 7.20
CA SER A 82 7.66 16.18 8.42
C SER A 82 6.23 15.67 8.17
N ASN A 83 5.85 14.60 8.85
CA ASN A 83 4.47 14.11 8.88
C ASN A 83 3.48 15.21 9.28
N ARG A 84 2.21 15.00 8.97
CA ARG A 84 1.12 15.87 9.40
C ARG A 84 -0.07 15.06 9.90
N LEU A 85 -0.59 15.46 11.05
CA LEU A 85 -1.88 15.00 11.56
C LEU A 85 -2.90 16.13 11.47
N PHE A 86 -3.96 15.89 10.74
CA PHE A 86 -5.07 16.82 10.55
C PHE A 86 -6.30 16.34 11.28
N LEU A 87 -6.67 17.04 12.35
CA LEU A 87 -7.90 16.83 13.10
C LEU A 87 -9.11 17.30 12.29
N ASN A 88 -10.11 16.47 12.16
CA ASN A 88 -11.36 16.78 11.47
C ASN A 88 -12.27 17.63 12.36
N LEU A 89 -12.65 18.80 11.89
CA LEU A 89 -13.56 19.73 12.58
C LEU A 89 -15.01 19.68 12.05
N GLY A 90 -15.33 18.67 11.23
CA GLY A 90 -16.58 18.56 10.51
C GLY A 90 -16.64 19.43 9.24
N GLU A 91 -17.65 19.15 8.38
CA GLU A 91 -17.87 19.87 7.11
C GLU A 91 -16.62 19.93 6.19
N MET A 92 -15.80 18.88 6.19
CA MET A 92 -14.53 18.79 5.45
C MET A 92 -13.54 19.92 5.80
N ARG A 93 -13.51 20.34 7.04
CA ARG A 93 -12.53 21.29 7.59
C ARG A 93 -11.59 20.57 8.54
N PHE A 94 -10.30 20.84 8.41
CA PHE A 94 -9.27 20.18 9.18
C PHE A 94 -8.32 21.20 9.81
N LYS A 95 -7.73 20.82 10.95
CA LYS A 95 -6.70 21.58 11.66
C LYS A 95 -5.44 20.74 11.79
N ASP A 96 -4.30 21.27 11.36
CA ASP A 96 -2.98 20.65 11.64
C ASP A 96 -2.70 20.76 13.15
N ILE A 97 -2.63 19.61 13.81
CA ILE A 97 -2.30 19.47 15.24
C ILE A 97 -0.98 18.74 15.48
N THR A 98 -0.22 18.45 14.44
CA THR A 98 0.98 17.59 14.47
C THR A 98 1.93 17.94 15.61
N ARG A 99 2.29 19.21 15.75
CA ARG A 99 3.21 19.68 16.79
C ARG A 99 2.58 19.71 18.17
N GLU A 100 1.28 19.97 18.24
CA GLU A 100 0.54 20.02 19.51
C GLU A 100 0.56 18.65 20.19
N VAL A 101 0.55 17.56 19.39
CA VAL A 101 0.48 16.18 19.86
C VAL A 101 1.83 15.43 19.75
N GLY A 102 2.92 16.10 19.29
CA GLY A 102 4.26 15.53 19.26
C GLY A 102 4.51 14.47 18.18
N LEU A 103 3.78 14.51 17.07
CA LEU A 103 3.90 13.56 15.95
C LEU A 103 4.73 14.09 14.77
N ASP A 104 5.47 15.16 14.96
CA ASP A 104 6.40 15.65 13.94
C ASP A 104 7.61 14.71 13.79
N SER A 105 8.07 14.51 12.55
CA SER A 105 9.09 13.52 12.20
C SER A 105 10.23 14.14 11.40
N GLU A 106 10.71 15.31 11.83
CA GLU A 106 11.78 15.99 11.13
C GLU A 106 13.07 15.15 11.09
N GLY A 107 13.58 14.95 9.85
CA GLY A 107 14.78 14.16 9.60
C GLY A 107 14.56 12.65 9.48
N TYR A 108 13.31 12.18 9.47
CA TYR A 108 12.95 10.81 9.13
C TYR A 108 12.53 10.71 7.67
N TRP A 109 12.68 9.51 7.10
CA TRP A 109 12.09 9.16 5.82
C TRP A 109 10.89 8.24 6.07
N THR A 110 9.71 8.82 6.27
CA THR A 110 8.49 8.05 6.51
C THR A 110 7.94 7.51 5.20
N THR A 111 7.54 6.24 5.16
CA THR A 111 7.04 5.54 3.98
C THR A 111 5.57 5.18 4.10
N GLY A 112 5.19 4.47 5.14
CA GLY A 112 3.83 4.04 5.39
C GLY A 112 3.33 4.45 6.76
N VAL A 113 2.01 4.41 6.92
CA VAL A 113 1.34 4.58 8.21
C VAL A 113 0.10 3.72 8.25
N SER A 114 -0.15 3.09 9.40
CA SER A 114 -1.36 2.33 9.66
C SER A 114 -2.00 2.81 10.96
N MET A 115 -3.32 2.82 11.00
CA MET A 115 -4.13 3.09 12.18
C MET A 115 -4.86 1.80 12.58
N ALA A 116 -4.66 1.36 13.81
CA ALA A 116 -5.35 0.19 14.38
C ALA A 116 -5.40 0.34 15.90
N ASP A 117 -6.37 -0.29 16.54
CA ASP A 117 -6.40 -0.46 17.99
C ASP A 117 -5.51 -1.66 18.35
N ILE A 118 -4.21 -1.38 18.60
CA ILE A 118 -3.18 -2.42 18.71
C ILE A 118 -3.20 -3.11 20.08
N ASN A 119 -3.64 -2.38 21.09
CA ASN A 119 -3.67 -2.86 22.47
C ASN A 119 -5.08 -3.26 22.96
N GLY A 120 -6.11 -3.12 22.12
CA GLY A 120 -7.49 -3.51 22.44
C GLY A 120 -8.19 -2.56 23.42
N ASP A 121 -7.76 -1.28 23.51
CA ASP A 121 -8.33 -0.31 24.45
C ASP A 121 -9.48 0.54 23.87
N GLY A 122 -9.81 0.35 22.60
CA GLY A 122 -10.86 1.07 21.87
C GLY A 122 -10.42 2.40 21.29
N LEU A 123 -9.11 2.72 21.30
CA LEU A 123 -8.53 3.89 20.66
C LEU A 123 -7.65 3.46 19.48
N LEU A 124 -7.67 4.23 18.40
CA LEU A 124 -6.76 3.97 17.29
C LEU A 124 -5.35 4.45 17.62
N ASP A 125 -4.37 3.56 17.48
CA ASP A 125 -2.95 3.80 17.56
C ASP A 125 -2.36 4.09 16.17
N LEU A 126 -1.11 4.54 16.11
CA LEU A 126 -0.40 4.84 14.87
C LEU A 126 0.88 4.00 14.78
N TYR A 127 1.01 3.17 13.76
CA TYR A 127 2.27 2.54 13.40
C TYR A 127 2.85 3.21 12.16
N VAL A 128 4.05 3.76 12.28
CA VAL A 128 4.68 4.60 11.28
C VAL A 128 5.93 3.92 10.76
N CYS A 129 5.88 3.46 9.50
CA CYS A 129 6.99 2.81 8.81
C CYS A 129 8.04 3.81 8.37
N LYS A 130 9.29 3.44 8.55
CA LYS A 130 10.46 4.23 8.17
C LYS A 130 11.34 3.48 7.19
N SER A 131 11.99 4.25 6.33
CA SER A 131 12.99 3.77 5.39
C SER A 131 14.10 4.82 5.27
N GLY A 132 14.73 4.92 4.13
CA GLY A 132 15.71 5.95 3.83
C GLY A 132 17.10 5.40 3.55
N PRO A 133 18.04 6.27 3.23
CA PRO A 133 19.42 5.90 2.95
C PRO A 133 20.07 5.15 4.11
N LYS A 134 20.98 4.23 3.78
CA LYS A 134 21.62 3.29 4.71
C LYS A 134 22.34 3.94 5.89
N ASP A 135 22.82 5.17 5.72
CA ASP A 135 23.55 5.94 6.74
C ASP A 135 22.64 6.85 7.60
N GLY A 136 21.32 6.70 7.44
CA GLY A 136 20.33 7.48 8.19
C GLY A 136 20.21 7.00 9.65
N GLU A 137 20.45 7.88 10.61
CA GLU A 137 20.37 7.55 12.04
C GLU A 137 18.95 7.27 12.53
N LYS A 138 17.92 7.73 11.78
CA LYS A 138 16.51 7.72 12.19
C LYS A 138 15.68 6.81 11.27
N ARG A 139 16.01 5.52 11.26
CA ARG A 139 15.33 4.52 10.41
C ARG A 139 14.37 3.60 11.13
N HIS A 140 14.28 3.64 12.46
CA HIS A 140 13.39 2.73 13.18
C HIS A 140 11.92 3.13 12.99
N ASN A 141 11.08 2.13 12.82
CA ASN A 141 9.64 2.31 12.82
C ASN A 141 9.16 2.79 14.19
N GLU A 142 8.12 3.59 14.21
CA GLU A 142 7.56 4.16 15.44
C GLU A 142 6.14 3.64 15.68
N LEU A 143 5.85 3.30 16.92
CA LEU A 143 4.52 2.94 17.40
C LEU A 143 4.06 3.97 18.42
N PHE A 144 3.05 4.74 18.07
CA PHE A 144 2.44 5.73 18.94
C PHE A 144 1.12 5.17 19.51
N ILE A 145 1.16 4.77 20.77
CA ILE A 145 -0.02 4.31 21.52
C ILE A 145 -0.83 5.53 21.97
N ASN A 146 -2.08 5.55 21.58
CA ASN A 146 -3.04 6.60 21.92
C ASN A 146 -3.48 6.46 23.39
N GLN A 147 -3.23 7.50 24.18
CA GLN A 147 -3.60 7.54 25.60
C GLN A 147 -4.94 8.23 25.85
N GLY A 148 -5.69 8.51 24.78
CA GLY A 148 -6.86 9.37 24.82
C GLY A 148 -6.54 10.87 24.77
N ASN A 149 -7.55 11.68 24.49
CA ASN A 149 -7.43 13.15 24.39
C ASN A 149 -6.32 13.63 23.46
N LEU A 150 -6.06 12.88 22.36
CA LEU A 150 -4.99 13.17 21.38
C LEU A 150 -3.60 13.26 22.03
N THR A 151 -3.33 12.40 23.00
CA THR A 151 -2.02 12.22 23.65
C THR A 151 -1.44 10.88 23.19
N PHE A 152 -0.21 10.89 22.69
CA PHE A 152 0.44 9.70 22.15
C PHE A 152 1.74 9.40 22.89
N LEU A 153 2.02 8.11 23.09
CA LEU A 153 3.26 7.65 23.71
C LEU A 153 4.00 6.70 22.75
N GLU A 154 5.22 7.04 22.38
CA GLU A 154 6.06 6.18 21.54
C GLU A 154 6.49 4.92 22.30
N GLN A 155 6.14 3.74 21.80
CA GLN A 155 6.28 2.44 22.46
C GLN A 155 6.90 1.36 21.56
N SER A 156 7.43 1.70 20.39
CA SER A 156 7.90 0.69 19.42
C SER A 156 8.89 -0.30 20.00
N LYS A 157 9.83 0.17 20.85
CA LYS A 157 10.81 -0.70 21.53
C LYS A 157 10.16 -1.62 22.57
N ALA A 158 9.19 -1.11 23.33
CA ALA A 158 8.52 -1.88 24.36
C ALA A 158 7.69 -3.02 23.75
N TYR A 159 7.06 -2.74 22.63
CA TYR A 159 6.26 -3.71 21.86
C TYR A 159 7.10 -4.64 20.95
N GLY A 160 8.41 -4.38 20.75
CA GLY A 160 9.26 -5.17 19.86
C GLY A 160 9.12 -4.82 18.38
N LEU A 161 8.61 -3.63 18.06
CA LEU A 161 8.29 -3.17 16.70
C LEU A 161 9.21 -2.05 16.18
N ALA A 162 10.30 -1.75 16.87
CA ALA A 162 11.28 -0.73 16.46
C ALA A 162 12.20 -1.24 15.33
N GLU A 163 11.60 -1.72 14.24
CA GLU A 163 12.32 -2.24 13.07
C GLU A 163 13.12 -1.14 12.36
N THR A 164 14.35 -1.46 11.93
CA THR A 164 15.27 -0.52 11.29
C THR A 164 15.51 -0.81 9.81
N GLY A 165 14.74 -1.76 9.24
CA GLY A 165 14.83 -2.17 7.84
C GLY A 165 14.34 -1.14 6.83
N LEU A 166 14.11 -1.60 5.61
CA LEU A 166 13.55 -0.80 4.51
C LEU A 166 12.02 -0.96 4.47
N SER A 167 11.36 -0.63 5.57
CA SER A 167 9.92 -0.77 5.72
C SER A 167 9.16 0.15 4.76
N GLN A 168 8.10 -0.36 4.12
CA GLN A 168 7.24 0.40 3.23
C GLN A 168 5.85 0.63 3.79
N HIS A 169 5.23 -0.43 4.30
CA HIS A 169 3.88 -0.40 4.85
C HIS A 169 3.70 -1.52 5.85
N ALA A 170 2.69 -1.44 6.70
CA ALA A 170 2.29 -2.50 7.59
C ALA A 170 0.77 -2.70 7.52
N VAL A 171 0.31 -3.93 7.59
CA VAL A 171 -1.10 -4.24 7.76
C VAL A 171 -1.30 -5.01 9.06
N PHE A 172 -2.34 -4.61 9.80
CA PHE A 172 -2.74 -5.25 11.05
C PHE A 172 -3.93 -6.17 10.80
N PHE A 173 -3.86 -7.39 11.29
CA PHE A 173 -4.92 -8.40 11.16
C PHE A 173 -4.68 -9.53 12.15
N ASP A 174 -5.73 -10.20 12.58
CA ASP A 174 -5.69 -11.35 13.48
C ASP A 174 -5.47 -12.62 12.63
N TYR A 175 -4.18 -13.00 12.39
CA TYR A 175 -3.87 -14.08 11.45
C TYR A 175 -4.07 -15.48 12.03
N ASP A 176 -3.96 -15.63 13.35
CA ASP A 176 -4.11 -16.92 14.05
C ASP A 176 -5.41 -17.03 14.84
N ARG A 177 -6.26 -15.99 14.77
CA ARG A 177 -7.61 -15.90 15.35
C ARG A 177 -7.62 -16.06 16.88
N ASP A 178 -6.60 -15.52 17.52
CA ASP A 178 -6.52 -15.50 18.98
C ASP A 178 -7.19 -14.25 19.58
N GLY A 179 -7.59 -13.28 18.77
CA GLY A 179 -8.38 -12.10 19.12
C GLY A 179 -7.57 -10.83 19.30
N ASP A 180 -6.25 -10.87 19.13
CA ASP A 180 -5.44 -9.65 19.05
C ASP A 180 -4.89 -9.42 17.64
N LEU A 181 -4.36 -8.21 17.37
CA LEU A 181 -3.89 -7.85 16.06
C LEU A 181 -2.41 -8.11 15.88
N ASP A 182 -2.08 -8.86 14.85
CA ASP A 182 -0.74 -9.15 14.37
C ASP A 182 -0.32 -8.18 13.28
N ILE A 183 0.93 -8.25 12.83
CA ILE A 183 1.46 -7.35 11.79
C ILE A 183 2.14 -8.12 10.68
N TYR A 184 1.72 -7.88 9.43
CA TYR A 184 2.57 -8.13 8.28
C TYR A 184 3.29 -6.83 7.90
N LEU A 185 4.63 -6.83 7.99
CA LEU A 185 5.49 -5.71 7.64
C LEU A 185 6.05 -5.90 6.24
N LEU A 186 5.60 -5.06 5.33
CA LEU A 186 6.05 -5.00 3.95
C LEU A 186 7.35 -4.21 3.86
N SER A 187 8.33 -4.77 3.17
CA SER A 187 9.66 -4.16 2.99
C SER A 187 10.14 -4.25 1.54
N ASN A 188 11.16 -3.46 1.23
CA ASN A 188 11.79 -3.50 -0.09
C ASN A 188 13.24 -3.97 0.01
N SER A 189 13.68 -4.79 -0.94
CA SER A 189 15.08 -5.13 -1.06
C SER A 189 15.96 -3.90 -1.35
N GLY A 190 17.07 -3.79 -0.63
CA GLY A 190 18.10 -2.78 -0.90
C GLY A 190 19.02 -3.11 -2.08
N ARG A 191 18.80 -4.23 -2.78
CA ARG A 191 19.65 -4.63 -3.92
C ARG A 191 19.49 -3.69 -5.11
N SER A 192 20.60 -3.38 -5.76
CA SER A 192 20.57 -2.64 -7.02
C SER A 192 19.95 -3.49 -8.14
N ILE A 193 19.02 -2.92 -8.90
CA ILE A 193 18.39 -3.59 -10.04
C ILE A 193 19.41 -4.02 -11.10
N GLY A 194 20.49 -3.25 -11.27
CA GLY A 194 21.55 -3.59 -12.24
C GLY A 194 22.33 -4.86 -11.93
N ILE A 195 22.20 -5.40 -10.72
CA ILE A 195 22.81 -6.66 -10.29
C ILE A 195 21.81 -7.81 -10.13
N TYR A 196 20.56 -7.63 -10.57
CA TYR A 196 19.58 -8.72 -10.67
C TYR A 196 19.99 -9.68 -11.78
N ASP A 197 20.86 -10.62 -11.39
CA ASP A 197 21.09 -11.83 -12.14
C ASP A 197 20.08 -12.85 -11.63
N LEU A 198 18.96 -12.98 -12.35
CA LEU A 198 17.85 -13.83 -11.93
C LEU A 198 18.27 -15.29 -11.98
N ARG A 199 18.31 -15.94 -10.83
CA ARG A 199 18.65 -17.33 -10.64
C ARG A 199 17.61 -18.02 -9.77
N ALA A 200 17.43 -19.30 -9.97
CA ALA A 200 16.63 -20.11 -9.05
C ALA A 200 17.17 -20.03 -7.62
N GLY A 201 16.31 -20.10 -6.63
CA GLY A 201 16.66 -20.12 -5.21
C GLY A 201 17.02 -18.76 -4.60
N GLN A 202 16.82 -17.66 -5.29
CA GLN A 202 17.09 -16.33 -4.71
C GLN A 202 15.99 -15.86 -3.78
N ARG A 203 14.75 -16.29 -3.99
CA ARG A 203 13.57 -15.94 -3.18
C ARG A 203 13.68 -16.44 -1.77
N GLU A 204 14.27 -17.58 -1.57
CA GLU A 204 14.45 -18.25 -0.27
C GLU A 204 15.57 -17.61 0.58
N ILE A 205 16.41 -16.77 -0.03
CA ILE A 205 17.46 -16.05 0.70
C ILE A 205 16.83 -14.89 1.45
N ARG A 206 16.84 -14.96 2.78
CA ARG A 206 16.31 -13.89 3.62
C ARG A 206 17.24 -12.69 3.67
N ASP A 207 16.64 -11.50 3.58
CA ASP A 207 17.30 -10.21 3.80
C ASP A 207 16.79 -9.62 5.13
N PRO A 208 17.63 -9.46 6.16
CA PRO A 208 17.19 -8.93 7.43
C PRO A 208 16.73 -7.46 7.37
N GLU A 209 17.19 -6.68 6.38
CA GLU A 209 16.81 -5.26 6.22
C GLU A 209 15.64 -5.07 5.25
N GLY A 210 15.61 -5.81 4.14
CA GLY A 210 14.67 -5.60 3.04
C GLY A 210 13.62 -6.70 2.89
N GLY A 211 13.69 -7.77 3.67
CA GLY A 211 12.72 -8.86 3.62
C GLY A 211 11.43 -8.56 4.38
N ASN A 212 10.31 -9.05 3.86
CA ASN A 212 9.03 -8.97 4.55
C ASN A 212 9.04 -9.76 5.85
N LYS A 213 8.23 -9.34 6.83
CA LYS A 213 8.13 -9.98 8.14
C LYS A 213 6.68 -10.14 8.58
N LEU A 214 6.42 -11.20 9.34
CA LEU A 214 5.20 -11.40 10.11
C LEU A 214 5.55 -11.37 11.59
N PHE A 215 4.87 -10.52 12.34
CA PHE A 215 5.02 -10.44 13.79
C PHE A 215 3.72 -10.88 14.45
N ARG A 216 3.82 -11.87 15.31
CA ARG A 216 2.72 -12.29 16.18
C ARG A 216 2.69 -11.44 17.43
N ASN A 217 1.50 -11.01 17.81
CA ASN A 217 1.25 -10.30 19.05
C ASN A 217 1.05 -11.31 20.19
N ASP A 218 1.91 -11.28 21.19
CA ASP A 218 1.82 -12.11 22.39
C ASP A 218 1.41 -11.24 23.61
N GLY A 219 0.27 -10.55 23.51
CA GLY A 219 -0.24 -9.66 24.57
C GLY A 219 0.54 -8.33 24.67
N ASN A 220 0.50 -7.55 23.61
CA ASN A 220 1.20 -6.27 23.44
C ASN A 220 2.73 -6.39 23.34
N ARG A 221 3.22 -7.54 22.97
CA ARG A 221 4.63 -7.79 22.65
C ARG A 221 4.73 -8.64 21.39
N PHE A 222 5.31 -8.07 20.36
CA PHE A 222 5.40 -8.69 19.06
C PHE A 222 6.67 -9.55 18.92
N ALA A 223 6.51 -10.76 18.38
CA ALA A 223 7.57 -11.69 18.06
C ALA A 223 7.65 -11.92 16.54
N ASP A 224 8.84 -11.83 15.95
CA ASP A 224 9.04 -12.18 14.53
C ASP A 224 8.89 -13.69 14.34
N VAL A 225 7.80 -14.11 13.70
CA VAL A 225 7.45 -15.50 13.39
C VAL A 225 7.53 -15.80 11.89
N SER A 226 8.18 -14.93 11.10
CA SER A 226 8.20 -15.00 9.63
C SER A 226 8.67 -16.33 9.08
N VAL A 227 9.69 -16.95 9.72
CA VAL A 227 10.27 -18.22 9.27
C VAL A 227 9.30 -19.37 9.55
N GLU A 228 8.78 -19.42 10.76
CA GLU A 228 7.83 -20.43 11.23
C GLU A 228 6.53 -20.36 10.44
N ALA A 229 6.08 -19.14 10.14
CA ALA A 229 4.88 -18.88 9.38
C ALA A 229 5.05 -19.06 7.86
N GLY A 230 6.24 -19.37 7.36
CA GLY A 230 6.46 -19.60 5.92
C GLY A 230 6.47 -18.33 5.06
N ILE A 231 6.67 -17.16 5.66
CA ILE A 231 6.72 -15.88 4.93
C ILE A 231 8.08 -15.67 4.27
N TYR A 232 8.09 -15.35 2.98
CA TYR A 232 9.31 -14.98 2.28
C TYR A 232 9.85 -13.64 2.76
N GLY A 233 11.03 -13.65 3.35
CA GLY A 233 11.84 -12.46 3.62
C GLY A 233 12.87 -12.22 2.53
N SER A 234 12.45 -12.28 1.28
CA SER A 234 13.31 -12.42 0.10
C SER A 234 14.28 -11.25 -0.09
N ALA A 235 15.54 -11.59 -0.38
CA ALA A 235 16.58 -10.62 -0.74
C ALA A 235 16.34 -9.95 -2.11
N ILE A 236 15.36 -10.42 -2.87
CA ILE A 236 14.96 -9.86 -4.18
C ILE A 236 13.53 -9.30 -4.16
N GLY A 237 12.80 -9.44 -3.05
CA GLY A 237 11.46 -8.89 -2.90
C GLY A 237 11.47 -7.38 -2.95
N TYR A 238 10.50 -6.79 -3.64
CA TYR A 238 10.32 -5.36 -3.70
C TYR A 238 8.84 -5.02 -3.50
N GLY A 239 8.37 -5.23 -2.26
CA GLY A 239 6.96 -5.09 -1.92
C GLY A 239 6.49 -3.64 -2.00
N LEU A 240 5.42 -3.38 -2.74
CA LEU A 240 4.79 -2.07 -2.87
C LEU A 240 3.37 -2.03 -2.32
N GLY A 241 2.71 -3.18 -2.20
CA GLY A 241 1.39 -3.30 -1.63
C GLY A 241 1.18 -4.63 -0.92
N VAL A 242 0.35 -4.64 0.10
CA VAL A 242 -0.15 -5.85 0.77
C VAL A 242 -1.63 -5.68 1.08
N THR A 243 -2.42 -6.70 0.75
CA THR A 243 -3.87 -6.73 1.00
C THR A 243 -4.24 -8.02 1.70
N VAL A 244 -5.12 -7.91 2.69
CA VAL A 244 -5.64 -9.02 3.48
C VAL A 244 -7.08 -9.29 3.06
N ALA A 245 -7.40 -10.54 2.74
CA ALA A 245 -8.77 -10.98 2.45
C ALA A 245 -8.88 -12.50 2.63
N ASP A 246 -10.09 -13.01 2.78
CA ASP A 246 -10.38 -14.45 2.70
C ASP A 246 -10.53 -14.83 1.22
N LEU A 247 -9.45 -15.31 0.60
CA LEU A 247 -9.37 -15.61 -0.83
C LEU A 247 -9.94 -16.98 -1.21
N ASN A 248 -10.00 -17.88 -0.24
CA ASN A 248 -10.44 -19.25 -0.43
C ASN A 248 -11.78 -19.58 0.24
N GLY A 249 -12.45 -18.61 0.89
CA GLY A 249 -13.78 -18.74 1.50
C GLY A 249 -13.81 -19.58 2.79
N ASP A 250 -12.66 -19.76 3.46
CA ASP A 250 -12.54 -20.55 4.68
C ASP A 250 -12.65 -19.70 5.96
N GLN A 251 -12.85 -18.39 5.81
CA GLN A 251 -12.97 -17.37 6.84
C GLN A 251 -11.65 -17.06 7.58
N TRP A 252 -10.52 -17.56 7.13
CA TRP A 252 -9.21 -17.16 7.63
C TRP A 252 -8.61 -16.09 6.73
N PRO A 253 -7.86 -15.14 7.32
CA PRO A 253 -7.25 -14.08 6.51
C PRO A 253 -6.06 -14.61 5.71
N ASP A 254 -6.11 -14.40 4.39
CA ASP A 254 -5.03 -14.67 3.44
C ASP A 254 -4.33 -13.35 3.06
N LEU A 255 -3.19 -13.43 2.38
CA LEU A 255 -2.40 -12.28 1.98
C LEU A 255 -2.12 -12.29 0.49
N TYR A 256 -2.27 -11.11 -0.14
CA TYR A 256 -1.72 -10.84 -1.46
C TYR A 256 -0.67 -9.73 -1.36
N VAL A 257 0.55 -9.99 -1.84
CA VAL A 257 1.70 -9.06 -1.78
C VAL A 257 2.12 -8.71 -3.19
N SER A 258 2.00 -7.42 -3.53
CA SER A 258 2.45 -6.87 -4.81
C SER A 258 3.94 -6.58 -4.78
N ASN A 259 4.69 -7.10 -5.75
CA ASN A 259 6.11 -6.83 -5.92
C ASN A 259 6.39 -6.09 -7.24
N ASP A 260 7.33 -5.17 -7.21
CA ASP A 260 7.87 -4.52 -8.40
C ASP A 260 9.10 -5.27 -8.95
N PHE A 261 9.49 -4.92 -10.16
CA PHE A 261 10.63 -5.44 -10.91
C PHE A 261 10.46 -6.90 -11.33
N PHE A 262 11.40 -7.76 -10.97
CA PHE A 262 11.46 -9.13 -11.50
C PHE A 262 10.95 -10.18 -10.52
N GLU A 263 10.84 -9.84 -9.24
CA GLU A 263 10.22 -10.76 -8.30
C GLU A 263 8.72 -10.78 -8.53
N ARG A 264 8.15 -11.98 -8.52
CA ARG A 264 6.71 -12.15 -8.66
C ARG A 264 5.95 -11.71 -7.42
N ASP A 265 4.68 -11.43 -7.56
CA ASP A 265 3.79 -11.27 -6.42
C ASP A 265 3.74 -12.55 -5.58
N TYR A 266 3.24 -12.44 -4.33
CA TYR A 266 3.00 -13.58 -3.46
C TYR A 266 1.52 -13.66 -3.12
N LEU A 267 0.97 -14.87 -3.14
CA LEU A 267 -0.35 -15.19 -2.64
C LEU A 267 -0.20 -16.25 -1.56
N TYR A 268 -0.47 -15.87 -0.32
CA TYR A 268 -0.36 -16.72 0.85
C TYR A 268 -1.75 -17.14 1.30
N LEU A 269 -2.05 -18.43 1.30
CA LEU A 269 -3.23 -18.99 1.98
C LEU A 269 -2.87 -19.38 3.40
N ASN A 270 -3.74 -19.01 4.34
CA ASN A 270 -3.60 -19.36 5.75
C ASN A 270 -3.89 -20.84 5.96
N ASN A 271 -2.96 -21.56 6.60
CA ASN A 271 -3.09 -22.99 6.88
C ASN A 271 -3.88 -23.29 8.17
N GLN A 272 -4.36 -22.26 8.90
CA GLN A 272 -5.13 -22.38 10.15
C GLN A 272 -4.34 -22.99 11.33
N ASP A 273 -3.02 -22.99 11.25
CA ASP A 273 -2.09 -23.54 12.23
C ASP A 273 -0.96 -22.57 12.62
N GLY A 274 -1.14 -21.28 12.29
CA GLY A 274 -0.14 -20.23 12.50
C GLY A 274 0.87 -20.12 11.35
N SER A 275 0.65 -20.83 10.24
CA SER A 275 1.50 -20.78 9.06
C SER A 275 0.74 -20.44 7.78
N PHE A 276 1.46 -20.10 6.73
CA PHE A 276 0.95 -19.80 5.40
C PHE A 276 1.60 -20.67 4.33
N SER A 277 0.84 -21.00 3.29
CA SER A 277 1.33 -21.59 2.06
C SER A 277 1.34 -20.56 0.95
N GLU A 278 2.50 -20.32 0.33
CA GLU A 278 2.58 -19.45 -0.83
C GLU A 278 2.23 -20.24 -2.08
N VAL A 279 1.13 -19.89 -2.72
CA VAL A 279 0.46 -20.71 -3.75
C VAL A 279 0.20 -19.95 -5.06
N LEU A 280 0.79 -18.79 -5.25
CA LEU A 280 0.52 -17.96 -6.43
C LEU A 280 0.72 -18.71 -7.74
N PRO A 281 1.84 -19.44 -7.96
CA PRO A 281 2.07 -20.12 -9.26
C PRO A 281 1.06 -21.22 -9.57
N GLU A 282 0.45 -21.80 -8.55
CA GLU A 282 -0.54 -22.88 -8.69
C GLU A 282 -1.94 -22.34 -9.00
N LEU A 283 -2.22 -21.11 -8.55
CA LEU A 283 -3.56 -20.53 -8.62
C LEU A 283 -3.71 -19.52 -9.75
N LEU A 284 -2.72 -18.66 -9.96
CA LEU A 284 -2.79 -17.60 -10.95
C LEU A 284 -1.94 -17.96 -12.16
N PRO A 285 -2.53 -18.03 -13.38
CA PRO A 285 -1.78 -18.45 -14.58
C PRO A 285 -0.72 -17.42 -15.01
N GLU A 286 -1.00 -16.15 -14.79
CA GLU A 286 -0.13 -15.02 -15.14
C GLU A 286 -0.43 -13.82 -14.25
N ILE A 287 0.54 -12.91 -14.10
CA ILE A 287 0.48 -11.75 -13.23
C ILE A 287 1.12 -10.51 -13.87
N SER A 288 0.99 -9.36 -13.23
CA SER A 288 1.72 -8.13 -13.58
C SER A 288 3.22 -8.29 -13.33
N MET A 289 4.06 -7.65 -14.13
CA MET A 289 5.52 -7.63 -13.95
C MET A 289 5.95 -6.55 -12.94
N GLY A 290 5.22 -5.47 -12.82
CA GLY A 290 5.55 -4.36 -11.94
C GLY A 290 4.33 -3.98 -11.14
N SER A 291 3.94 -4.85 -10.19
CA SER A 291 2.75 -4.65 -9.38
C SER A 291 2.92 -3.46 -8.44
N MET A 292 2.25 -2.33 -8.75
CA MET A 292 2.33 -1.10 -7.98
C MET A 292 1.44 -1.13 -6.73
N GLY A 293 0.46 -1.99 -6.73
CA GLY A 293 -0.47 -2.23 -5.64
C GLY A 293 -1.64 -3.07 -6.12
N ALA A 294 -2.28 -3.75 -5.18
CA ALA A 294 -3.47 -4.56 -5.42
C ALA A 294 -4.59 -4.14 -4.48
N ASP A 295 -5.82 -4.35 -4.94
CA ASP A 295 -7.01 -4.29 -4.11
C ASP A 295 -7.85 -5.54 -4.33
N ILE A 296 -8.57 -5.96 -3.30
CA ILE A 296 -9.35 -7.19 -3.29
C ILE A 296 -10.77 -6.86 -2.89
N ALA A 297 -11.70 -7.12 -3.81
CA ALA A 297 -13.11 -6.88 -3.60
C ALA A 297 -13.96 -7.77 -4.51
N ASP A 298 -15.21 -7.98 -4.15
CA ASP A 298 -16.21 -8.60 -5.02
C ASP A 298 -16.62 -7.60 -6.12
N LEU A 299 -15.97 -7.67 -7.29
CA LEU A 299 -16.17 -6.71 -8.37
C LEU A 299 -17.37 -7.02 -9.27
N ASP A 300 -17.86 -8.26 -9.29
CA ASP A 300 -18.97 -8.66 -10.12
C ASP A 300 -20.25 -9.04 -9.32
N ASN A 301 -20.23 -8.84 -8.00
CA ASN A 301 -21.30 -9.11 -7.04
C ASN A 301 -21.70 -10.61 -6.98
N ASP A 302 -20.72 -11.50 -7.04
CA ASP A 302 -20.92 -12.93 -6.93
C ASP A 302 -20.54 -13.50 -5.55
N THR A 303 -20.23 -12.62 -4.59
CA THR A 303 -19.87 -12.90 -3.20
C THR A 303 -18.46 -13.48 -3.01
N ARG A 304 -17.65 -13.51 -4.04
CA ARG A 304 -16.24 -13.93 -3.97
C ARG A 304 -15.32 -12.75 -4.23
N PRO A 305 -14.21 -12.62 -3.49
CA PRO A 305 -13.27 -11.54 -3.73
C PRO A 305 -12.46 -11.80 -5.01
N ASP A 306 -12.36 -10.78 -5.85
CA ASP A 306 -11.48 -10.70 -7.03
C ASP A 306 -10.23 -9.90 -6.68
N ILE A 307 -9.11 -10.11 -7.39
CA ILE A 307 -7.87 -9.37 -7.19
C ILE A 307 -7.62 -8.44 -8.39
N PHE A 308 -7.55 -7.14 -8.16
CA PHE A 308 -7.17 -6.16 -9.17
C PHE A 308 -5.79 -5.61 -8.87
N VAL A 309 -4.85 -5.75 -9.82
CA VAL A 309 -3.47 -5.29 -9.69
C VAL A 309 -3.18 -4.17 -10.68
N THR A 310 -2.60 -3.08 -10.21
CA THR A 310 -2.17 -1.95 -11.04
C THR A 310 -0.71 -2.05 -11.44
N GLU A 311 -0.39 -1.54 -12.65
CA GLU A 311 0.95 -1.56 -13.22
C GLU A 311 1.23 -0.23 -13.93
N MET A 312 2.49 0.04 -14.26
CA MET A 312 2.95 1.32 -14.84
C MET A 312 2.90 1.38 -16.37
N LEU A 313 2.24 0.45 -17.05
CA LEU A 313 2.17 0.48 -18.51
C LEU A 313 1.61 1.83 -19.03
N PRO A 314 2.33 2.55 -19.91
CA PRO A 314 1.84 3.82 -20.40
C PRO A 314 0.55 3.70 -21.20
N ALA A 315 -0.39 4.62 -20.99
CA ALA A 315 -1.70 4.61 -21.64
C ALA A 315 -1.66 4.94 -23.15
N THR A 316 -0.59 5.55 -23.66
CA THR A 316 -0.49 5.98 -25.06
C THR A 316 0.56 5.21 -25.84
N TRP A 317 0.26 4.89 -27.10
CA TRP A 317 1.18 4.19 -28.00
C TRP A 317 2.55 4.88 -28.14
N GLU A 318 2.58 6.21 -28.13
CA GLU A 318 3.83 6.97 -28.19
C GLU A 318 4.71 6.68 -26.98
N ARG A 319 4.14 6.71 -25.78
CA ARG A 319 4.88 6.41 -24.55
C ARG A 319 5.25 4.94 -24.46
N ILE A 320 4.38 4.04 -24.86
CA ILE A 320 4.70 2.59 -24.90
C ILE A 320 5.95 2.39 -25.77
N LYS A 321 5.95 2.90 -27.02
CA LYS A 321 7.06 2.72 -27.95
C LYS A 321 8.36 3.41 -27.56
N THR A 322 8.29 4.45 -26.71
CA THR A 322 9.47 5.23 -26.30
C THR A 322 10.00 4.87 -24.93
N LYS A 323 9.20 4.21 -24.07
CA LYS A 323 9.55 3.93 -22.67
C LYS A 323 9.57 2.46 -22.31
N THR A 324 8.81 1.64 -23.02
CA THR A 324 8.79 0.20 -22.76
C THR A 324 9.93 -0.47 -23.54
N PRO A 325 10.90 -1.11 -22.89
CA PRO A 325 11.89 -1.93 -23.59
C PRO A 325 11.18 -3.11 -24.26
N PHE A 326 11.70 -3.53 -25.43
CA PHE A 326 11.24 -4.77 -26.03
C PHE A 326 11.64 -5.94 -25.15
N GLU A 327 10.67 -6.81 -24.88
CA GLU A 327 10.92 -8.03 -24.14
C GLU A 327 11.78 -8.97 -24.98
N ASP A 328 12.76 -9.59 -24.32
CA ASP A 328 13.61 -10.63 -24.89
C ASP A 328 12.99 -11.99 -24.55
N TRP A 329 12.55 -12.71 -25.59
CA TRP A 329 11.91 -14.01 -25.45
C TRP A 329 12.80 -15.02 -24.72
N ASP A 330 14.10 -15.02 -25.00
CA ASP A 330 15.04 -15.95 -24.37
C ASP A 330 15.19 -15.62 -22.87
N LYS A 331 15.22 -14.34 -22.52
CA LYS A 331 15.23 -13.87 -21.14
C LYS A 331 13.95 -14.25 -20.41
N TYR A 332 12.79 -14.03 -21.04
CA TYR A 332 11.50 -14.43 -20.48
C TYR A 332 11.46 -15.92 -20.17
N GLN A 333 11.86 -16.77 -21.13
CA GLN A 333 11.91 -18.22 -20.93
C GLN A 333 12.89 -18.63 -19.81
N ALA A 334 14.05 -17.98 -19.73
CA ALA A 334 15.01 -18.24 -18.67
C ALA A 334 14.44 -17.84 -17.29
N ASN A 335 13.72 -16.73 -17.21
CA ASN A 335 13.07 -16.28 -15.97
C ASN A 335 11.98 -17.27 -15.52
N VAL A 336 11.12 -17.72 -16.45
CA VAL A 336 10.09 -18.72 -16.14
C VAL A 336 10.72 -20.02 -15.65
N GLN A 337 11.79 -20.50 -16.32
CA GLN A 337 12.52 -21.70 -15.91
C GLN A 337 13.21 -21.55 -14.54
N ALA A 338 13.61 -20.34 -14.18
CA ALA A 338 14.19 -20.04 -12.87
C ALA A 338 13.13 -19.82 -11.76
N GLY A 339 11.83 -19.98 -12.07
CA GLY A 339 10.73 -19.89 -11.09
C GLY A 339 10.17 -18.50 -10.86
N TYR A 340 10.39 -17.57 -11.80
CA TYR A 340 9.86 -16.19 -11.69
C TYR A 340 8.45 -16.03 -12.27
N HIS A 341 7.84 -17.11 -12.74
CA HIS A 341 6.46 -17.14 -13.22
C HIS A 341 6.21 -16.34 -14.52
N HIS A 342 4.97 -16.36 -15.01
CA HIS A 342 4.52 -15.62 -16.20
C HIS A 342 4.11 -14.21 -15.82
N GLN A 343 4.98 -13.24 -16.10
CA GLN A 343 4.81 -11.83 -15.73
C GLN A 343 4.75 -10.96 -16.99
N PHE A 344 3.76 -10.06 -17.06
CA PHE A 344 3.55 -9.18 -18.21
C PHE A 344 3.31 -7.74 -17.78
N ASN A 345 3.80 -6.77 -18.55
CA ASN A 345 3.64 -5.34 -18.29
C ASN A 345 2.18 -4.88 -18.56
N ARG A 346 1.28 -5.18 -17.65
CA ARG A 346 -0.13 -4.77 -17.73
C ARG A 346 -0.80 -4.85 -16.37
N ASN A 347 -1.88 -4.06 -16.19
CA ASN A 347 -2.81 -4.31 -15.10
C ASN A 347 -3.42 -5.70 -15.25
N THR A 348 -3.71 -6.37 -14.17
CA THR A 348 -4.41 -7.67 -14.18
C THR A 348 -5.65 -7.62 -13.31
N LEU A 349 -6.70 -8.32 -13.75
CA LEU A 349 -7.90 -8.58 -12.97
C LEU A 349 -8.06 -10.09 -12.87
N GLN A 350 -7.76 -10.65 -11.71
CA GLN A 350 -7.93 -12.06 -11.42
C GLN A 350 -9.33 -12.28 -10.84
N ARG A 351 -10.21 -12.91 -11.59
CA ARG A 351 -11.57 -13.23 -11.14
C ARG A 351 -11.60 -14.56 -10.41
N ASN A 352 -12.23 -14.58 -9.26
CA ASN A 352 -12.47 -15.79 -8.49
C ASN A 352 -13.71 -16.52 -9.01
N LEU A 353 -13.51 -17.63 -9.69
CA LEU A 353 -14.61 -18.43 -10.28
C LEU A 353 -15.21 -19.46 -9.31
N GLY A 354 -14.85 -19.40 -8.03
CA GLY A 354 -15.26 -20.39 -7.03
C GLY A 354 -14.25 -21.51 -6.87
N PHE A 355 -14.70 -22.68 -6.47
CA PHE A 355 -13.82 -23.78 -6.08
C PHE A 355 -13.79 -24.91 -7.11
N ARG A 356 -12.66 -25.57 -7.21
CA ARG A 356 -12.54 -26.83 -7.94
C ARG A 356 -13.41 -27.89 -7.26
N PRO A 357 -14.29 -28.61 -7.99
CA PRO A 357 -15.17 -29.59 -7.39
C PRO A 357 -14.44 -30.58 -6.47
N GLY A 358 -14.89 -30.67 -5.22
CA GLY A 358 -14.34 -31.60 -4.22
C GLY A 358 -13.03 -31.18 -3.56
N THR A 359 -12.60 -29.93 -3.76
CA THR A 359 -11.40 -29.38 -3.10
C THR A 359 -11.67 -27.97 -2.58
N PRO A 360 -10.94 -27.47 -1.56
CA PRO A 360 -10.99 -26.08 -1.13
C PRO A 360 -10.15 -25.14 -2.03
N THR A 361 -9.64 -25.63 -3.15
CA THR A 361 -8.76 -24.85 -4.03
C THR A 361 -9.56 -23.90 -4.90
N PRO A 362 -9.38 -22.59 -4.82
CA PRO A 362 -10.07 -21.62 -5.67
C PRO A 362 -9.61 -21.74 -7.13
N ILE A 363 -10.48 -21.39 -8.05
CA ILE A 363 -10.21 -21.29 -9.49
C ILE A 363 -10.19 -19.81 -9.84
N TRP A 364 -9.12 -19.37 -10.47
CA TRP A 364 -8.95 -18.02 -10.93
C TRP A 364 -8.87 -17.93 -12.45
N ALA A 365 -9.34 -16.82 -12.99
CA ALA A 365 -9.19 -16.47 -14.39
C ALA A 365 -8.93 -14.98 -14.53
N GLU A 366 -8.01 -14.63 -15.41
CA GLU A 366 -7.75 -13.24 -15.80
C GLU A 366 -8.76 -12.76 -16.87
#